data_67984eb4647d3ccc9358a495eb22112f
#
_entry.id   67984eb4647d3ccc9358a495eb22112f
#
_cell.length_a   1.000
_cell.length_b   1.000
_cell.length_c   1.000
_cell.angle_alpha   90.00
_cell.angle_beta   90.00
_cell.angle_gamma   90.00
#
_symmetry.space_group_name_H-M   'P 1'
#
loop_
_entity.id
_entity.type
_entity.pdbx_description
1 polymer ?
#
loop_
_entity_poly.entity_id
_entity_poly.type
_entity_poly.pdbx_seq_one_letter_code
_entity_poly.pdbx_strand_id
1 'polypeptide(L)'
;MYNVKLYFFYKLSYYSKTKQVDRLLIYMLGRREMFNIDVKLTPEDESEVLRYLQHNGKEIDENLHAQVLECMDKINAVAKPNFVFREWDLENKGEFPAELDFFVGNSIKKHIKDCHKLILMAATIGVGVDNAIRKEELKNVANALIMDSCGSTLIEAVCDS
;
A
#
# COMPACT_ATOMS: atom_id res chain seq x y z
N MET A 1 -0.86 -9.23 25.41
CA MET A 1 -1.56 -9.23 24.12
C MET A 1 -1.25 -7.90 23.43
N TYR A 2 -0.15 -7.82 22.69
CA TYR A 2 0.27 -6.56 22.07
C TYR A 2 0.79 -6.86 20.68
N ASN A 3 -0.05 -6.60 19.69
CA ASN A 3 0.31 -6.65 18.28
C ASN A 3 0.78 -5.25 17.88
N VAL A 4 2.06 -5.07 17.62
CA VAL A 4 2.53 -3.90 16.89
C VAL A 4 2.49 -4.28 15.41
N LYS A 5 1.50 -3.76 14.71
CA LYS A 5 1.43 -3.86 13.26
C LYS A 5 2.28 -2.72 12.69
N LEU A 6 3.43 -3.03 12.17
CA LEU A 6 4.22 -2.08 11.41
C LEU A 6 3.82 -2.22 9.94
N TYR A 7 3.00 -1.30 9.45
CA TYR A 7 2.62 -1.24 8.04
C TYR A 7 3.73 -0.49 7.28
N PHE A 8 4.46 -1.20 6.44
CA PHE A 8 5.25 -0.57 5.40
C PHE A 8 4.41 -0.50 4.13
N PHE A 9 3.78 0.65 3.90
CA PHE A 9 3.16 0.96 2.62
C PHE A 9 4.25 1.08 1.58
N TYR A 10 4.40 0.07 0.75
CA TYR A 10 5.22 0.15 -0.42
C TYR A 10 4.33 0.23 -1.64
N LYS A 11 4.01 1.46 -2.06
CA LYS A 11 3.59 1.70 -3.42
C LYS A 11 4.80 1.33 -4.27
N LEU A 12 4.77 0.21 -4.97
CA LEU A 12 5.72 -0.15 -6.02
C LEU A 12 5.53 0.81 -7.21
N SER A 13 5.54 2.09 -6.95
CA SER A 13 5.66 3.10 -7.96
C SER A 13 7.11 3.56 -7.99
N TYR A 14 7.80 3.18 -9.02
CA TYR A 14 8.92 3.80 -9.74
C TYR A 14 10.04 4.56 -8.98
N TYR A 15 10.01 4.71 -7.67
CA TYR A 15 10.99 5.47 -6.89
C TYR A 15 11.45 4.76 -5.62
N SER A 16 12.21 3.69 -5.76
CA SER A 16 13.11 3.32 -4.69
C SER A 16 14.38 2.68 -5.22
N LYS A 17 15.35 3.51 -5.47
CA LYS A 17 16.74 3.12 -5.74
C LYS A 17 17.52 2.83 -4.45
N THR A 18 16.89 2.39 -3.37
CA THR A 18 17.61 2.04 -2.15
C THR A 18 17.78 0.53 -2.05
N LYS A 19 19.02 0.08 -2.01
CA LYS A 19 19.41 -1.35 -1.81
C LYS A 19 18.71 -2.02 -0.62
N GLN A 20 18.20 -1.25 0.33
CA GLN A 20 17.50 -1.75 1.52
C GLN A 20 16.13 -2.32 1.19
N VAL A 21 15.40 -1.69 0.27
CA VAL A 21 14.07 -2.13 -0.14
C VAL A 21 14.14 -3.39 -0.97
N ASP A 22 15.11 -3.47 -1.87
CA ASP A 22 15.34 -4.68 -2.67
C ASP A 22 15.66 -5.87 -1.76
N ARG A 23 16.48 -5.66 -0.73
CA ARG A 23 16.78 -6.70 0.27
C ARG A 23 15.54 -7.15 1.02
N LEU A 24 14.71 -6.20 1.49
CA LEU A 24 13.46 -6.51 2.18
C LEU A 24 12.50 -7.29 1.28
N LEU A 25 12.33 -6.85 0.03
CA LEU A 25 11.45 -7.49 -0.92
C LEU A 25 11.90 -8.91 -1.25
N ILE A 26 13.19 -9.11 -1.53
CA ILE A 26 13.79 -10.43 -1.76
C ILE A 26 13.61 -11.32 -0.54
N TYR A 27 13.79 -10.77 0.66
CA TYR A 27 13.66 -11.50 1.90
C TYR A 27 12.21 -11.88 2.21
N MET A 28 11.25 -11.00 1.92
CA MET A 28 9.82 -11.25 2.09
C MET A 28 9.27 -12.23 1.06
N LEU A 29 9.70 -12.13 -0.20
CA LEU A 29 9.23 -12.98 -1.32
C LEU A 29 9.95 -14.33 -1.41
N GLY A 30 11.13 -14.47 -0.79
CA GLY A 30 12.08 -15.57 -1.03
C GLY A 30 11.63 -16.99 -0.63
N ARG A 31 10.48 -17.20 0.02
CA ARG A 31 9.95 -18.53 0.42
C ARG A 31 8.52 -18.58 0.92
N ARG A 32 7.60 -17.67 0.54
CA ARG A 32 6.25 -17.68 1.12
C ARG A 32 5.17 -17.58 0.07
N GLU A 33 4.05 -18.20 0.39
CA GLU A 33 2.83 -18.08 -0.38
C GLU A 33 2.33 -16.64 -0.30
N MET A 34 1.99 -16.07 -1.46
CA MET A 34 1.27 -14.81 -1.52
C MET A 34 -0.21 -15.11 -1.29
N PHE A 35 -0.82 -14.33 -0.44
CA PHE A 35 -2.25 -14.43 -0.15
C PHE A 35 -3.00 -13.50 -1.08
N ASN A 36 -3.87 -14.09 -1.92
CA ASN A 36 -4.82 -13.33 -2.70
C ASN A 36 -5.94 -12.85 -1.79
N ILE A 37 -6.34 -11.60 -1.97
CA ILE A 37 -7.44 -11.02 -1.23
C ILE A 37 -8.41 -10.36 -2.21
N ASP A 38 -9.71 -10.57 -2.00
CA ASP A 38 -10.76 -9.94 -2.83
C ASP A 38 -11.21 -8.63 -2.18
N VAL A 39 -10.42 -7.59 -2.41
CA VAL A 39 -10.73 -6.22 -1.99
C VAL A 39 -10.91 -5.37 -3.23
N LYS A 40 -11.96 -4.57 -3.26
CA LYS A 40 -12.33 -3.67 -4.35
C LYS A 40 -12.79 -2.35 -3.77
N LEU A 41 -12.56 -1.29 -4.53
CA LEU A 41 -13.16 0.00 -4.23
C LEU A 41 -14.66 -0.05 -4.46
N THR A 42 -15.38 0.59 -3.56
CA THR A 42 -16.84 0.77 -3.61
C THR A 42 -17.16 2.28 -3.64
N PRO A 43 -18.37 2.70 -4.00
CA PRO A 43 -18.74 4.12 -3.95
C PRO A 43 -18.53 4.78 -2.59
N GLU A 44 -18.48 4.01 -1.50
CA GLU A 44 -18.22 4.50 -0.15
C GLU A 44 -16.77 5.00 0.01
N ASP A 45 -15.85 4.53 -0.82
CA ASP A 45 -14.43 4.91 -0.81
C ASP A 45 -14.17 6.25 -1.54
N GLU A 46 -15.19 6.85 -2.17
CA GLU A 46 -15.04 8.11 -2.93
C GLU A 46 -14.42 9.22 -2.08
N SER A 47 -14.87 9.36 -0.84
CA SER A 47 -14.35 10.38 0.06
C SER A 47 -12.84 10.25 0.30
N GLU A 48 -12.35 9.04 0.32
CA GLU A 48 -10.94 8.74 0.51
C GLU A 48 -10.13 9.02 -0.77
N VAL A 49 -10.66 8.67 -1.94
CA VAL A 49 -10.08 9.05 -3.24
C VAL A 49 -9.94 10.56 -3.34
N LEU A 50 -10.99 11.30 -2.97
CA LEU A 50 -10.99 12.76 -2.98
C LEU A 50 -10.00 13.35 -1.97
N ARG A 51 -9.80 12.73 -0.83
CA ARG A 51 -8.76 13.10 0.13
C ARG A 51 -7.36 13.04 -0.50
N TYR A 52 -7.06 11.98 -1.25
CA TYR A 52 -5.80 11.87 -1.98
C TYR A 52 -5.65 12.90 -3.10
N LEU A 53 -6.75 13.30 -3.73
CA LEU A 53 -6.78 14.40 -4.72
C LEU A 53 -6.66 15.79 -4.07
N GLN A 54 -6.54 15.86 -2.74
CA GLN A 54 -6.53 17.11 -1.97
C GLN A 54 -7.78 17.97 -2.20
N HIS A 55 -8.90 17.32 -2.50
CA HIS A 55 -10.20 17.96 -2.65
C HIS A 55 -10.80 18.25 -1.28
N ASN A 56 -10.30 19.30 -0.62
CA ASN A 56 -10.60 19.63 0.78
C ASN A 56 -12.02 20.19 0.93
N GLY A 57 -13.02 19.32 1.15
CA GLY A 57 -14.35 19.70 1.61
C GLY A 57 -15.16 20.62 0.70
N LYS A 58 -14.78 20.77 -0.57
CA LYS A 58 -15.56 21.49 -1.58
C LYS A 58 -16.72 20.60 -2.02
N GLU A 59 -17.85 21.24 -2.40
CA GLU A 59 -18.94 20.51 -3.05
C GLU A 59 -18.40 19.81 -4.31
N ILE A 60 -18.72 18.53 -4.43
CA ILE A 60 -18.35 17.72 -5.58
C ILE A 60 -19.42 17.93 -6.63
N ASP A 61 -19.03 18.36 -7.82
CA ASP A 61 -19.97 18.43 -8.92
C ASP A 61 -20.27 17.03 -9.47
N GLU A 62 -21.40 16.86 -10.13
CA GLU A 62 -21.85 15.56 -10.67
C GLU A 62 -20.86 14.99 -11.70
N ASN A 63 -20.12 15.84 -12.39
CA ASN A 63 -19.14 15.40 -13.37
C ASN A 63 -17.91 14.79 -12.70
N LEU A 64 -17.37 15.43 -11.65
CA LEU A 64 -16.25 14.90 -10.89
C LEU A 64 -16.65 13.60 -10.20
N HIS A 65 -17.85 13.54 -9.59
CA HIS A 65 -18.39 12.31 -9.00
C HIS A 65 -18.39 11.15 -10.01
N ALA A 66 -18.99 11.36 -11.20
CA ALA A 66 -19.01 10.36 -12.26
C ALA A 66 -17.62 9.91 -12.71
N GLN A 67 -16.67 10.85 -12.84
CA GLN A 67 -15.29 10.56 -13.21
C GLN A 67 -14.57 9.71 -12.14
N VAL A 68 -14.78 9.99 -10.86
CA VAL A 68 -14.20 9.20 -9.77
C VAL A 68 -14.71 7.78 -9.84
N LEU A 69 -16.01 7.57 -9.94
CA LEU A 69 -16.60 6.22 -10.01
C LEU A 69 -16.10 5.45 -11.25
N GLU A 70 -16.04 6.10 -12.42
CA GLU A 70 -15.48 5.46 -13.62
C GLU A 70 -14.00 5.05 -13.44
N CYS A 71 -13.20 5.89 -12.80
CA CYS A 71 -11.80 5.58 -12.51
C CYS A 71 -11.66 4.44 -11.50
N MET A 72 -12.52 4.38 -10.47
CA MET A 72 -12.57 3.27 -9.53
C MET A 72 -12.88 1.94 -10.23
N ASP A 73 -13.84 1.92 -11.14
CA ASP A 73 -14.17 0.74 -11.93
C ASP A 73 -13.00 0.29 -12.81
N LYS A 74 -12.30 1.23 -13.47
CA LYS A 74 -11.10 0.94 -14.25
C LYS A 74 -10.00 0.31 -13.40
N ILE A 75 -9.77 0.81 -12.19
CA ILE A 75 -8.78 0.26 -11.26
C ILE A 75 -9.21 -1.13 -10.78
N ASN A 76 -10.47 -1.30 -10.36
CA ASN A 76 -11.00 -2.59 -9.93
C ASN A 76 -10.89 -3.68 -11.00
N ALA A 77 -11.05 -3.32 -12.27
CA ALA A 77 -10.97 -4.26 -13.40
C ALA A 77 -9.56 -4.84 -13.61
N VAL A 78 -8.51 -4.14 -13.21
CA VAL A 78 -7.11 -4.53 -13.47
C VAL A 78 -6.33 -4.89 -12.20
N ALA A 79 -6.87 -4.55 -11.04
CA ALA A 79 -6.24 -4.81 -9.76
C ALA A 79 -6.19 -6.31 -9.46
N LYS A 80 -5.08 -6.73 -8.84
CA LYS A 80 -4.86 -8.08 -8.31
C LYS A 80 -4.24 -7.95 -6.93
N PRO A 81 -5.06 -7.67 -5.90
CA PRO A 81 -4.59 -7.49 -4.55
C PRO A 81 -3.96 -8.76 -3.98
N ASN A 82 -2.78 -8.62 -3.42
CA ASN A 82 -2.05 -9.69 -2.76
C ASN A 82 -1.25 -9.13 -1.60
N PHE A 83 -0.97 -9.96 -0.61
CA PHE A 83 -0.04 -9.62 0.45
C PHE A 83 0.80 -10.82 0.87
N VAL A 84 1.91 -10.53 1.54
CA VAL A 84 2.77 -11.47 2.23
C VAL A 84 3.14 -10.87 3.57
N PHE A 85 3.23 -11.69 4.60
CA PHE A 85 3.71 -11.24 5.90
C PHE A 85 4.71 -12.23 6.49
N ARG A 86 5.51 -11.74 7.42
CA ARG A 86 6.41 -12.55 8.23
C ARG A 86 6.43 -12.06 9.67
N GLU A 87 6.47 -13.02 10.58
CA GLU A 87 6.54 -12.81 12.01
C GLU A 87 7.92 -13.19 12.55
N TRP A 88 8.40 -12.42 13.53
CA TRP A 88 9.60 -12.71 14.32
C TRP A 88 9.28 -12.56 15.81
N ASP A 89 9.79 -13.46 16.60
CA ASP A 89 9.89 -13.27 18.04
C ASP A 89 11.08 -12.36 18.34
N LEU A 90 10.86 -11.37 19.20
CA LEU A 90 11.90 -10.46 19.65
C LEU A 90 12.46 -11.00 20.98
N GLU A 91 13.65 -11.62 20.93
CA GLU A 91 14.32 -12.18 22.10
C GLU A 91 14.68 -11.09 23.12
N ASN A 92 15.20 -9.95 22.61
CA ASN A 92 15.50 -8.77 23.40
C ASN A 92 14.54 -7.63 23.02
N LYS A 93 13.92 -7.03 24.03
CA LYS A 93 13.03 -5.89 23.81
C LYS A 93 13.77 -4.72 23.15
N GLY A 94 13.22 -4.26 22.03
CA GLY A 94 13.76 -3.11 21.32
C GLY A 94 14.93 -3.41 20.37
N GLU A 95 15.29 -4.68 20.18
CA GLU A 95 16.34 -5.09 19.26
C GLU A 95 15.73 -5.85 18.06
N PHE A 96 16.21 -5.54 16.87
CA PHE A 96 15.84 -6.30 15.68
C PHE A 96 16.62 -7.60 15.60
N PRO A 97 16.01 -8.68 15.08
CA PRO A 97 16.74 -9.88 14.69
C PRO A 97 17.89 -9.52 13.71
N ALA A 98 18.99 -10.27 13.79
CA ALA A 98 20.17 -10.03 12.96
C ALA A 98 19.86 -9.95 11.45
N GLU A 99 18.84 -10.67 11.01
CA GLU A 99 18.34 -10.69 9.63
C GLU A 99 17.75 -9.35 9.19
N LEU A 100 17.30 -8.53 10.15
CA LEU A 100 16.67 -7.23 9.96
C LEU A 100 17.60 -6.06 10.33
N ASP A 101 18.92 -6.27 10.23
CA ASP A 101 19.98 -5.30 10.55
C ASP A 101 19.90 -3.99 9.73
N PHE A 102 19.19 -4.03 8.60
CA PHE A 102 18.95 -2.87 7.74
C PHE A 102 17.89 -1.89 8.27
N PHE A 103 17.10 -2.27 9.30
CA PHE A 103 16.21 -1.35 9.98
C PHE A 103 17.01 -0.48 10.96
N VAL A 104 17.37 0.70 10.50
CA VAL A 104 18.14 1.66 11.28
C VAL A 104 17.33 2.92 11.56
N GLY A 105 17.36 3.39 12.79
CA GLY A 105 16.72 4.65 13.17
C GLY A 105 16.12 4.64 14.57
N ASN A 106 16.13 5.80 15.22
CA ASN A 106 15.64 5.93 16.60
C ASN A 106 14.11 5.80 16.70
N SER A 107 13.39 6.23 15.67
CA SER A 107 11.92 6.16 15.69
C SER A 107 11.43 4.73 15.69
N ILE A 108 11.98 3.89 14.81
CA ILE A 108 11.57 2.49 14.72
C ILE A 108 11.98 1.70 15.98
N LYS A 109 13.16 1.98 16.54
CA LYS A 109 13.59 1.38 17.82
C LYS A 109 12.65 1.73 18.98
N LYS A 110 12.11 2.97 19.00
CA LYS A 110 11.12 3.37 20.00
C LYS A 110 9.82 2.60 19.86
N HIS A 111 9.39 2.30 18.64
CA HIS A 111 8.15 1.54 18.39
C HIS A 111 8.25 0.09 18.85
N ILE A 112 9.41 -0.55 18.71
CA ILE A 112 9.57 -1.96 19.08
C ILE A 112 10.06 -2.17 20.52
N LYS A 113 10.36 -1.10 21.27
CA LYS A 113 11.01 -1.13 22.58
C LYS A 113 10.38 -2.09 23.58
N ASP A 114 9.05 -2.20 23.59
CA ASP A 114 8.30 -3.02 24.53
C ASP A 114 7.57 -4.19 23.83
N CYS A 115 7.95 -4.47 22.57
CA CYS A 115 7.32 -5.51 21.78
C CYS A 115 8.02 -6.85 21.99
N HIS A 116 7.24 -7.93 21.97
CA HIS A 116 7.72 -9.31 22.02
C HIS A 116 7.70 -9.97 20.64
N LYS A 117 6.95 -9.39 19.71
CA LYS A 117 6.79 -9.89 18.33
C LYS A 117 6.83 -8.73 17.36
N LEU A 118 7.40 -9.00 16.19
CA LEU A 118 7.43 -8.11 15.04
C LEU A 118 6.76 -8.81 13.87
N ILE A 119 5.82 -8.11 13.23
CA ILE A 119 5.21 -8.56 11.99
C ILE A 119 5.55 -7.54 10.91
N LEU A 120 6.15 -8.00 9.82
CA LEU A 120 6.31 -7.22 8.60
C LEU A 120 5.34 -7.74 7.56
N MET A 121 4.65 -6.83 6.89
CA MET A 121 3.73 -7.14 5.80
C MET A 121 4.12 -6.33 4.56
N ALA A 122 4.03 -6.96 3.40
CA ALA A 122 4.10 -6.29 2.10
C ALA A 122 2.83 -6.60 1.32
N ALA A 123 2.20 -5.57 0.79
CA ALA A 123 0.99 -5.68 -0.02
C ALA A 123 1.20 -5.07 -1.40
N THR A 124 0.44 -5.55 -2.38
CA THR A 124 0.41 -5.02 -3.75
C THR A 124 -1.00 -5.09 -4.31
N ILE A 125 -1.32 -4.18 -5.20
CA ILE A 125 -2.55 -4.22 -6.00
C ILE A 125 -2.30 -4.67 -7.45
N GLY A 126 -1.06 -5.07 -7.74
CA GLY A 126 -0.65 -5.65 -9.03
C GLY A 126 -0.23 -4.60 -10.07
N VAL A 127 0.71 -5.00 -10.94
CA VAL A 127 1.28 -4.17 -12.02
C VAL A 127 0.24 -3.69 -13.05
N GLY A 128 -0.92 -4.34 -13.10
CA GLY A 128 -2.02 -3.93 -13.97
C GLY A 128 -2.49 -2.50 -13.71
N VAL A 129 -2.49 -2.10 -12.44
CA VAL A 129 -2.88 -0.73 -12.02
C VAL A 129 -1.88 0.30 -12.54
N ASP A 130 -0.57 0.09 -12.35
CA ASP A 130 0.46 1.01 -12.85
C ASP A 130 0.38 1.16 -14.38
N ASN A 131 0.15 0.06 -15.09
CA ASN A 131 0.02 0.08 -16.54
C ASN A 131 -1.24 0.82 -17.01
N ALA A 132 -2.35 0.69 -16.28
CA ALA A 132 -3.59 1.41 -16.60
C ALA A 132 -3.42 2.92 -16.38
N ILE A 133 -2.80 3.34 -15.29
CA ILE A 133 -2.51 4.74 -15.00
C ILE A 133 -1.64 5.35 -16.11
N ARG A 134 -0.52 4.68 -16.47
CA ARG A 134 0.38 5.16 -17.54
C ARG A 134 -0.31 5.30 -18.88
N LYS A 135 -1.21 4.38 -19.22
CA LYS A 135 -1.99 4.49 -20.46
C LYS A 135 -2.95 5.67 -20.43
N GLU A 136 -3.52 5.94 -19.26
CA GLU A 136 -4.44 7.08 -19.10
C GLU A 136 -3.70 8.42 -19.13
N GLU A 137 -2.48 8.50 -18.58
CA GLU A 137 -1.63 9.70 -18.65
C GLU A 137 -1.43 10.21 -20.09
N LEU A 138 -1.32 9.28 -21.04
CA LEU A 138 -1.16 9.64 -22.46
C LEU A 138 -2.43 10.20 -23.10
N LYS A 139 -3.59 10.03 -22.47
CA LYS A 139 -4.90 10.44 -22.99
C LYS A 139 -5.50 11.59 -22.19
N ASN A 140 -5.52 11.44 -20.88
CA ASN A 140 -6.13 12.37 -19.95
C ASN A 140 -5.41 12.36 -18.61
N VAL A 141 -4.57 13.36 -18.40
CA VAL A 141 -3.77 13.49 -17.16
C VAL A 141 -4.65 13.64 -15.93
N ALA A 142 -5.80 14.31 -16.03
CA ALA A 142 -6.72 14.47 -14.88
C ALA A 142 -7.28 13.12 -14.44
N ASN A 143 -7.74 12.28 -15.39
CA ASN A 143 -8.20 10.93 -15.07
C ASN A 143 -7.06 10.06 -14.51
N ALA A 144 -5.85 10.20 -15.02
CA ALA A 144 -4.70 9.46 -14.50
C ALA A 144 -4.41 9.81 -13.02
N LEU A 145 -4.55 11.08 -12.63
CA LEU A 145 -4.43 11.51 -11.22
C LEU A 145 -5.53 10.91 -10.35
N ILE A 146 -6.77 10.86 -10.84
CA ILE A 146 -7.88 10.21 -10.14
C ILE A 146 -7.58 8.70 -9.98
N MET A 147 -7.13 8.04 -11.04
CA MET A 147 -6.76 6.62 -10.99
C MET A 147 -5.60 6.34 -10.02
N ASP A 148 -4.61 7.23 -9.93
CA ASP A 148 -3.51 7.12 -8.96
C ASP A 148 -4.03 7.23 -7.52
N SER A 149 -4.99 8.13 -7.28
CA SER A 149 -5.68 8.28 -5.99
C SER A 149 -6.50 7.03 -5.66
N CYS A 150 -7.23 6.47 -6.63
CA CYS A 150 -7.94 5.20 -6.48
C CYS A 150 -6.97 4.05 -6.13
N GLY A 151 -5.82 3.97 -6.78
CA GLY A 151 -4.78 2.98 -6.45
C GLY A 151 -4.24 3.15 -5.03
N SER A 152 -4.10 4.38 -4.55
CA SER A 152 -3.67 4.68 -3.18
C SER A 152 -4.73 4.26 -2.16
N THR A 153 -6.00 4.55 -2.42
CA THR A 153 -7.13 4.13 -1.57
C THR A 153 -7.23 2.59 -1.53
N LEU A 154 -7.10 1.93 -2.68
CA LEU A 154 -7.21 0.47 -2.75
C LEU A 154 -6.10 -0.24 -1.96
N ILE A 155 -4.85 0.22 -2.03
CA ILE A 155 -3.77 -0.42 -1.27
C ILE A 155 -3.94 -0.22 0.24
N GLU A 156 -4.50 0.90 0.69
CA GLU A 156 -4.86 1.09 2.11
C GLU A 156 -5.95 0.10 2.52
N ALA A 157 -7.03 -0.03 1.72
CA ALA A 157 -8.09 -0.99 1.98
C ALA A 157 -7.58 -2.44 2.07
N VAL A 158 -6.59 -2.81 1.24
CA VAL A 158 -5.92 -4.11 1.31
C VAL A 158 -5.15 -4.28 2.63
N CYS A 159 -4.56 -3.23 3.15
CA CYS A 159 -3.81 -3.30 4.40
C CYS A 159 -4.69 -3.33 5.65
N ASP A 160 -5.90 -2.80 5.56
CA ASP A 160 -6.86 -2.72 6.67
C ASP A 160 -7.79 -3.94 6.76
N SER A 161 -7.82 -4.79 5.75
CA SER A 161 -8.64 -6.00 5.65
C SER A 161 -7.94 -7.24 6.26
#